data_fd079d1c68c6e9792647956800ddf88f
#
_entry.id   fd079d1c68c6e9792647956800ddf88f
#
_cell.length_a   1.000
_cell.length_b   1.000
_cell.length_c   1.000
_cell.angle_alpha   90.00
_cell.angle_beta   90.00
_cell.angle_gamma   90.00
#
_symmetry.space_group_name_H-M   'P 1'
#
loop_
_entity.id
_entity.type
_entity.pdbx_description
1 polymer ?
#
loop_
_entity_poly.entity_id
_entity_poly.type
_entity_poly.pdbx_seq_one_letter_code
_entity_poly.pdbx_strand_id
1 'polypeptide(L)'
;MYHETWRIQRDFLYDPHTHGLNIPKIEAKYKPYLDALASRTEFSYLSTEMLGEVTIGHMFIRGPRHPEHEAKTGLLGADYKVENGRYRIAKILGGQNWTPGLASPLTLPGVSVKEGEYLLAVSGRELKAGDNLYQFFDATAGKQTVLRVGANADGKDARDVTVVPISDEDGLRNLDWIEGNRRKVSELSGGKVAYVYMPNTGGAGYTNFNRYFYSQLDKQALVLDERYNEGGFIADYVVDVLKRTPLSGAIERDGKPMHDPVGAIFGPKVMLINQNSGSGGDAMPWYFKKAAIGKLVGTRTWGDWWASADFRR
;
A
#
# COMPACT_ATOMS: atom_id res chain seq x y z
N MET A 1 20.10 -23.54 -16.45
CA MET A 1 19.55 -22.48 -15.53
C MET A 1 20.47 -22.22 -14.33
N TYR A 2 20.89 -23.25 -13.56
CA TYR A 2 21.73 -23.09 -12.37
C TYR A 2 23.04 -22.33 -12.64
N HIS A 3 23.87 -22.85 -13.56
CA HIS A 3 25.09 -22.14 -13.99
C HIS A 3 24.83 -20.79 -14.60
N GLU A 4 23.69 -20.62 -15.27
CA GLU A 4 23.30 -19.38 -15.90
C GLU A 4 23.03 -18.26 -14.88
N THR A 5 22.49 -18.61 -13.72
CA THR A 5 22.29 -17.64 -12.62
C THR A 5 23.63 -17.02 -12.22
N TRP A 6 24.67 -17.81 -12.04
CA TRP A 6 26.00 -17.30 -11.69
C TRP A 6 26.69 -16.59 -12.85
N ARG A 7 26.49 -17.08 -14.08
CA ARG A 7 27.04 -16.40 -15.27
C ARG A 7 26.52 -14.98 -15.38
N ILE A 8 25.21 -14.79 -15.15
CA ILE A 8 24.59 -13.46 -15.17
C ILE A 8 25.22 -12.57 -14.09
N GLN A 9 25.39 -13.06 -12.87
CA GLN A 9 26.01 -12.27 -11.81
C GLN A 9 27.44 -11.89 -12.14
N ARG A 10 28.25 -12.86 -12.57
CA ARG A 10 29.65 -12.60 -12.97
C ARG A 10 29.76 -11.54 -14.08
N ASP A 11 28.87 -11.59 -15.06
CA ASP A 11 28.99 -10.80 -16.28
C ASP A 11 28.33 -9.39 -16.14
N PHE A 12 27.35 -9.22 -15.23
CA PHE A 12 26.55 -8.02 -15.14
C PHE A 12 26.48 -7.35 -13.76
N LEU A 13 27.05 -7.97 -12.71
CA LEU A 13 27.13 -7.29 -11.42
C LEU A 13 28.00 -6.04 -11.54
N TYR A 14 27.57 -4.95 -10.89
CA TYR A 14 28.28 -3.66 -10.92
C TYR A 14 29.73 -3.75 -10.40
N ASP A 15 30.00 -4.68 -9.48
CA ASP A 15 31.35 -5.00 -9.02
C ASP A 15 31.91 -6.21 -9.79
N PRO A 16 32.91 -6.02 -10.68
CA PRO A 16 33.50 -7.10 -11.46
C PRO A 16 34.21 -8.16 -10.59
N HIS A 17 34.51 -7.84 -9.33
CA HIS A 17 35.11 -8.76 -8.36
C HIS A 17 34.06 -9.46 -7.50
N THR A 18 32.76 -9.25 -7.76
CA THR A 18 31.64 -9.88 -7.05
C THR A 18 31.79 -9.84 -5.52
N HIS A 19 32.19 -8.68 -4.98
CA HIS A 19 32.47 -8.45 -3.55
C HIS A 19 33.52 -9.41 -2.95
N GLY A 20 34.42 -9.92 -3.78
CA GLY A 20 35.45 -10.91 -3.36
C GLY A 20 34.91 -12.32 -3.18
N LEU A 21 33.70 -12.63 -3.65
CA LEU A 21 33.11 -13.95 -3.58
C LEU A 21 33.85 -14.95 -4.51
N ASN A 22 34.05 -16.14 -4.01
CA ASN A 22 34.53 -17.27 -4.83
C ASN A 22 33.31 -17.97 -5.45
N ILE A 23 32.85 -17.49 -6.61
CA ILE A 23 31.67 -18.02 -7.31
C ILE A 23 31.77 -19.56 -7.52
N PRO A 24 32.87 -20.16 -8.01
CA PRO A 24 32.98 -21.61 -8.13
C PRO A 24 32.77 -22.36 -6.82
N LYS A 25 33.24 -21.82 -5.70
CA LYS A 25 33.05 -22.44 -4.38
C LYS A 25 31.58 -22.39 -3.94
N ILE A 26 30.92 -21.27 -4.16
CA ILE A 26 29.47 -21.08 -3.82
C ILE A 26 28.62 -21.97 -4.72
N GLU A 27 28.92 -22.02 -6.01
CA GLU A 27 28.25 -22.91 -6.95
C GLU A 27 28.35 -24.36 -6.52
N ALA A 28 29.54 -24.81 -6.14
CA ALA A 28 29.75 -26.17 -5.61
C ALA A 28 28.97 -26.42 -4.30
N LYS A 29 28.82 -25.42 -3.43
CA LYS A 29 28.06 -25.50 -2.17
C LYS A 29 26.58 -25.83 -2.41
N TYR A 30 25.96 -25.22 -3.39
CA TYR A 30 24.53 -25.38 -3.65
C TYR A 30 24.19 -26.50 -4.65
N LYS A 31 25.14 -26.95 -5.44
CA LYS A 31 24.94 -27.99 -6.46
C LYS A 31 24.28 -29.28 -5.94
N PRO A 32 24.63 -29.82 -4.75
CA PRO A 32 24.02 -31.06 -4.25
C PRO A 32 22.53 -31.00 -4.02
N TYR A 33 21.95 -29.78 -3.83
CA TYR A 33 20.52 -29.62 -3.63
C TYR A 33 19.70 -29.75 -4.92
N LEU A 34 20.34 -29.69 -6.10
CA LEU A 34 19.65 -29.77 -7.39
C LEU A 34 18.91 -31.09 -7.60
N ASP A 35 19.49 -32.19 -7.12
CA ASP A 35 18.93 -33.54 -7.30
C ASP A 35 17.65 -33.76 -6.45
N ALA A 36 17.43 -32.92 -5.44
CA ALA A 36 16.26 -32.99 -4.56
C ALA A 36 15.10 -32.07 -5.02
N LEU A 37 15.29 -31.27 -6.06
CA LEU A 37 14.27 -30.32 -6.51
C LEU A 37 13.20 -31.03 -7.35
N ALA A 38 11.94 -30.92 -6.91
CA ALA A 38 10.79 -31.48 -7.60
C ALA A 38 10.04 -30.44 -8.46
N SER A 39 10.29 -29.14 -8.27
CA SER A 39 9.53 -28.08 -8.93
C SER A 39 10.38 -26.86 -9.32
N ARG A 40 9.83 -26.05 -10.23
CA ARG A 40 10.41 -24.76 -10.59
C ARG A 40 10.41 -23.79 -9.40
N THR A 41 9.42 -23.86 -8.56
CA THR A 41 9.31 -23.02 -7.35
C THR A 41 10.45 -23.30 -6.39
N GLU A 42 10.76 -24.57 -6.16
CA GLU A 42 11.91 -24.98 -5.32
C GLU A 42 13.24 -24.55 -5.92
N PHE A 43 13.38 -24.65 -7.25
CA PHE A 43 14.56 -24.11 -7.93
C PHE A 43 14.67 -22.58 -7.74
N SER A 44 13.58 -21.85 -7.81
CA SER A 44 13.58 -20.41 -7.60
C SER A 44 13.94 -20.06 -6.15
N TYR A 45 13.46 -20.85 -5.18
CA TYR A 45 13.83 -20.71 -3.77
C TYR A 45 15.34 -20.95 -3.57
N LEU A 46 15.86 -22.10 -4.06
CA LEU A 46 17.30 -22.41 -3.97
C LEU A 46 18.15 -21.30 -4.61
N SER A 47 17.72 -20.79 -5.74
CA SER A 47 18.42 -19.70 -6.44
C SER A 47 18.40 -18.39 -5.65
N THR A 48 17.31 -18.10 -4.92
CA THR A 48 17.23 -16.94 -4.03
C THR A 48 18.21 -17.07 -2.86
N GLU A 49 18.26 -18.25 -2.21
CA GLU A 49 19.22 -18.53 -1.14
C GLU A 49 20.66 -18.37 -1.64
N MET A 50 20.95 -18.92 -2.81
CA MET A 50 22.24 -18.86 -3.46
C MET A 50 22.67 -17.41 -3.78
N LEU A 51 21.75 -16.59 -4.29
CA LEU A 51 22.00 -15.17 -4.57
C LEU A 51 22.16 -14.33 -3.31
N GLY A 52 21.62 -14.78 -2.17
CA GLY A 52 21.84 -14.15 -0.86
C GLY A 52 23.32 -14.04 -0.47
N GLU A 53 24.19 -14.91 -0.99
CA GLU A 53 25.65 -14.84 -0.76
C GLU A 53 26.28 -13.56 -1.32
N VAL A 54 25.64 -12.93 -2.30
CA VAL A 54 26.11 -11.66 -2.89
C VAL A 54 25.89 -10.48 -1.94
N THR A 55 25.00 -10.63 -0.96
CA THR A 55 24.68 -9.62 0.08
C THR A 55 24.27 -8.25 -0.45
N ILE A 56 23.52 -8.25 -1.56
CA ILE A 56 22.94 -7.04 -2.17
C ILE A 56 21.42 -7.15 -2.15
N GLY A 57 20.74 -6.06 -1.85
CA GLY A 57 19.31 -5.94 -2.04
C GLY A 57 18.87 -5.99 -3.51
N HIS A 58 17.58 -6.13 -3.77
CA HIS A 58 16.97 -6.21 -5.10
C HIS A 58 17.37 -7.42 -5.95
N MET A 59 17.93 -8.46 -5.33
CA MET A 59 18.25 -9.73 -5.98
C MET A 59 17.04 -10.65 -5.93
N PHE A 60 16.14 -10.56 -6.91
CA PHE A 60 14.91 -11.36 -6.96
C PHE A 60 14.95 -12.39 -8.08
N ILE A 61 14.59 -13.63 -7.77
CA ILE A 61 14.24 -14.63 -8.78
C ILE A 61 12.74 -14.79 -8.82
N ARG A 62 12.16 -14.47 -9.97
CA ARG A 62 10.72 -14.64 -10.22
C ARG A 62 10.54 -15.79 -11.21
N GLY A 63 9.87 -16.86 -10.76
CA GLY A 63 9.43 -17.95 -11.64
C GLY A 63 8.11 -17.63 -12.34
N PRO A 64 7.72 -18.43 -13.34
CA PRO A 64 6.38 -18.36 -13.90
C PRO A 64 5.38 -18.64 -12.77
N ARG A 65 4.38 -17.78 -12.64
CA ARG A 65 3.24 -18.06 -11.76
C ARG A 65 2.42 -19.16 -12.42
N HIS A 66 2.12 -20.23 -11.70
CA HIS A 66 1.12 -21.18 -12.16
C HIS A 66 -0.22 -20.46 -12.22
N PRO A 67 -1.03 -20.69 -13.27
CA PRO A 67 -2.40 -20.17 -13.30
C PRO A 67 -3.15 -20.77 -12.10
N GLU A 68 -3.46 -19.93 -11.13
CA GLU A 68 -4.33 -20.32 -10.02
C GLU A 68 -5.76 -20.30 -10.54
N HIS A 69 -6.34 -21.47 -10.75
CA HIS A 69 -7.78 -21.64 -11.02
C HIS A 69 -8.55 -21.74 -9.70
N GLU A 70 -8.25 -20.86 -8.76
CA GLU A 70 -8.99 -20.84 -7.50
C GLU A 70 -10.27 -20.03 -7.64
N ALA A 71 -11.37 -20.66 -7.21
CA ALA A 71 -12.63 -19.95 -7.02
C ALA A 71 -12.42 -18.92 -5.90
N LYS A 72 -12.46 -17.63 -6.24
CA LYS A 72 -12.19 -16.56 -5.28
C LYS A 72 -13.39 -16.33 -4.38
N THR A 73 -13.15 -16.36 -3.07
CA THR A 73 -14.13 -15.95 -2.05
C THR A 73 -14.50 -14.48 -2.26
N GLY A 74 -15.80 -14.19 -2.24
CA GLY A 74 -16.30 -12.83 -2.35
C GLY A 74 -16.17 -12.07 -1.04
N LEU A 75 -15.81 -10.79 -1.14
CA LEU A 75 -15.68 -9.86 -0.01
C LEU A 75 -16.62 -8.68 -0.22
N LEU A 76 -17.19 -8.17 0.87
CA LEU A 76 -18.17 -7.08 0.82
C LEU A 76 -17.57 -5.70 1.11
N GLY A 77 -16.28 -5.63 1.46
CA GLY A 77 -15.67 -4.38 1.91
C GLY A 77 -16.24 -3.93 3.26
N ALA A 78 -16.31 -4.85 4.23
CA ALA A 78 -16.92 -4.57 5.53
C ALA A 78 -16.24 -5.35 6.67
N ASP A 79 -16.33 -4.80 7.87
CA ASP A 79 -15.99 -5.49 9.11
C ASP A 79 -17.26 -5.98 9.81
N TYR A 80 -17.14 -7.10 10.49
CA TYR A 80 -18.28 -7.75 11.15
C TYR A 80 -18.00 -7.97 12.63
N LYS A 81 -19.08 -8.01 13.41
CA LYS A 81 -19.08 -8.51 14.78
C LYS A 81 -20.22 -9.49 14.98
N VAL A 82 -20.05 -10.42 15.90
CA VAL A 82 -21.12 -11.31 16.30
C VAL A 82 -21.89 -10.65 17.45
N GLU A 83 -23.22 -10.52 17.27
CA GLU A 83 -24.12 -9.93 18.26
C GLU A 83 -25.50 -10.58 18.11
N ASN A 84 -26.15 -10.89 19.22
CA ASN A 84 -27.48 -11.54 19.24
C ASN A 84 -27.56 -12.82 18.38
N GLY A 85 -26.49 -13.62 18.37
CA GLY A 85 -26.44 -14.89 17.61
C GLY A 85 -26.32 -14.72 16.08
N ARG A 86 -26.03 -13.52 15.58
CA ARG A 86 -25.92 -13.19 14.16
C ARG A 86 -24.67 -12.35 13.86
N TYR A 87 -24.26 -12.33 12.59
CA TYR A 87 -23.27 -11.39 12.10
C TYR A 87 -23.89 -10.01 11.91
N ARG A 88 -23.28 -9.01 12.52
CA ARG A 88 -23.67 -7.60 12.39
C ARG A 88 -22.59 -6.85 11.64
N ILE A 89 -22.95 -6.04 10.66
CA ILE A 89 -22.02 -5.18 9.93
C ILE A 89 -21.54 -4.08 10.90
N ALA A 90 -20.28 -4.17 11.31
CA ALA A 90 -19.70 -3.24 12.27
C ALA A 90 -19.21 -1.96 11.58
N LYS A 91 -18.69 -2.10 10.36
CA LYS A 91 -18.17 -1.01 9.54
C LYS A 91 -18.32 -1.35 8.07
N ILE A 92 -18.62 -0.36 7.24
CA ILE A 92 -18.56 -0.44 5.79
C ILE A 92 -17.36 0.38 5.32
N LEU A 93 -16.43 -0.25 4.59
CA LEU A 93 -15.29 0.45 4.02
C LEU A 93 -15.76 1.37 2.89
N GLY A 94 -15.53 2.66 3.03
CA GLY A 94 -15.84 3.64 2.01
C GLY A 94 -14.93 3.47 0.80
N GLY A 95 -15.52 3.38 -0.41
CA GLY A 95 -14.77 3.28 -1.65
C GLY A 95 -14.67 4.62 -2.39
N GLN A 96 -13.89 4.59 -3.46
CA GLN A 96 -13.94 5.58 -4.55
C GLN A 96 -14.54 4.88 -5.77
N ASN A 97 -15.86 4.79 -5.82
CA ASN A 97 -16.57 3.96 -6.80
C ASN A 97 -16.30 4.34 -8.27
N TRP A 98 -15.72 5.52 -8.51
CA TRP A 98 -15.22 5.98 -9.82
C TRP A 98 -13.76 5.55 -10.12
N THR A 99 -13.07 4.95 -9.16
CA THR A 99 -11.68 4.48 -9.33
C THR A 99 -11.67 2.96 -9.44
N PRO A 100 -11.18 2.38 -10.55
CA PRO A 100 -11.06 0.93 -10.68
C PRO A 100 -10.27 0.32 -9.51
N GLY A 101 -10.79 -0.79 -8.95
CA GLY A 101 -10.19 -1.48 -7.79
C GLY A 101 -10.51 -0.87 -6.42
N LEU A 102 -11.18 0.29 -6.35
CA LEU A 102 -11.61 0.92 -5.10
C LEU A 102 -13.15 1.01 -4.98
N ALA A 103 -13.90 0.25 -5.78
CA ALA A 103 -15.34 0.18 -5.64
C ALA A 103 -15.72 -0.67 -4.42
N SER A 104 -16.50 -0.09 -3.51
CA SER A 104 -16.99 -0.82 -2.32
C SER A 104 -18.37 -1.41 -2.60
N PRO A 105 -18.54 -2.75 -2.56
CA PRO A 105 -19.78 -3.41 -2.92
C PRO A 105 -21.03 -2.88 -2.21
N LEU A 106 -20.89 -2.54 -0.92
CA LEU A 106 -22.02 -2.07 -0.11
C LEU A 106 -22.34 -0.56 -0.26
N THR A 107 -21.51 0.19 -0.99
CA THR A 107 -21.71 1.63 -1.23
C THR A 107 -22.10 1.95 -2.68
N LEU A 108 -22.29 0.94 -3.51
CA LEU A 108 -22.69 1.15 -4.90
C LEU A 108 -24.12 1.70 -5.01
N PRO A 109 -24.42 2.46 -6.06
CA PRO A 109 -25.78 2.93 -6.31
C PRO A 109 -26.79 1.78 -6.33
N GLY A 110 -27.92 1.96 -5.64
CA GLY A 110 -28.97 0.93 -5.52
C GLY A 110 -28.74 -0.07 -4.39
N VAL A 111 -27.58 -0.10 -3.76
CA VAL A 111 -27.30 -0.93 -2.57
C VAL A 111 -27.64 -0.14 -1.33
N SER A 112 -28.60 -0.60 -0.53
CA SER A 112 -29.13 0.10 0.64
C SER A 112 -28.76 -0.59 1.95
N VAL A 113 -27.51 -1.03 2.11
CA VAL A 113 -27.00 -1.64 3.33
C VAL A 113 -26.35 -0.58 4.23
N LYS A 114 -26.54 -0.70 5.55
CA LYS A 114 -26.04 0.25 6.54
C LYS A 114 -25.23 -0.44 7.63
N GLU A 115 -24.28 0.29 8.17
CA GLU A 115 -23.61 -0.13 9.41
C GLU A 115 -24.64 -0.34 10.52
N GLY A 116 -24.42 -1.39 11.31
CA GLY A 116 -25.35 -1.78 12.38
C GLY A 116 -26.43 -2.76 11.95
N GLU A 117 -26.66 -3.01 10.66
CA GLU A 117 -27.58 -4.05 10.21
C GLU A 117 -26.98 -5.45 10.37
N TYR A 118 -27.86 -6.43 10.52
CA TYR A 118 -27.50 -7.84 10.58
C TYR A 118 -27.48 -8.44 9.18
N LEU A 119 -26.46 -9.27 8.89
CA LEU A 119 -26.41 -10.12 7.73
C LEU A 119 -27.04 -11.47 8.13
N LEU A 120 -28.24 -11.74 7.64
CA LEU A 120 -29.10 -12.85 8.07
C LEU A 120 -29.00 -14.06 7.16
N ALA A 121 -28.79 -13.84 5.86
CA ALA A 121 -28.60 -14.91 4.87
C ALA A 121 -27.79 -14.44 3.67
N VAL A 122 -27.15 -15.35 2.97
CA VAL A 122 -26.44 -15.15 1.71
C VAL A 122 -26.95 -16.18 0.70
N SER A 123 -27.45 -15.71 -0.44
CA SER A 123 -28.03 -16.55 -1.51
C SER A 123 -29.06 -17.55 -0.98
N GLY A 124 -29.94 -17.09 -0.09
CA GLY A 124 -30.99 -17.90 0.53
C GLY A 124 -30.55 -18.84 1.65
N ARG A 125 -29.26 -18.97 1.93
CA ARG A 125 -28.72 -19.76 3.04
C ARG A 125 -28.69 -18.92 4.30
N GLU A 126 -29.38 -19.36 5.36
CA GLU A 126 -29.37 -18.66 6.66
C GLU A 126 -27.95 -18.65 7.25
N LEU A 127 -27.53 -17.48 7.79
CA LEU A 127 -26.24 -17.28 8.43
C LEU A 127 -26.40 -17.05 9.93
N LYS A 128 -25.67 -17.82 10.75
CA LYS A 128 -25.66 -17.76 12.22
C LYS A 128 -24.27 -17.48 12.76
N ALA A 129 -24.19 -17.06 14.00
CA ALA A 129 -22.92 -16.73 14.68
C ALA A 129 -21.88 -17.85 14.71
N GLY A 130 -22.32 -19.13 14.69
CA GLY A 130 -21.43 -20.29 14.68
C GLY A 130 -20.90 -20.69 13.30
N ASP A 131 -21.42 -20.08 12.25
CA ASP A 131 -21.03 -20.40 10.88
C ASP A 131 -19.74 -19.65 10.50
N ASN A 132 -18.98 -20.21 9.56
CA ASN A 132 -17.89 -19.44 8.93
C ASN A 132 -18.48 -18.54 7.83
N LEU A 133 -18.54 -17.25 8.11
CA LEU A 133 -19.06 -16.23 7.20
C LEU A 133 -18.51 -16.38 5.76
N TYR A 134 -17.21 -16.57 5.63
CA TYR A 134 -16.55 -16.56 4.32
C TYR A 134 -16.92 -17.77 3.45
N GLN A 135 -17.30 -18.91 4.02
CA GLN A 135 -17.81 -20.04 3.25
C GLN A 135 -19.13 -19.76 2.52
N PHE A 136 -19.89 -18.78 2.98
CA PHE A 136 -21.13 -18.36 2.29
C PHE A 136 -20.82 -17.53 1.02
N PHE A 137 -19.60 -17.03 0.92
CA PHE A 137 -19.14 -16.25 -0.21
C PHE A 137 -18.15 -16.99 -1.11
N ASP A 138 -17.96 -18.30 -0.93
CA ASP A 138 -17.08 -19.09 -1.81
C ASP A 138 -17.55 -19.00 -3.26
N ALA A 139 -16.60 -18.71 -4.16
CA ALA A 139 -16.82 -18.55 -5.59
C ALA A 139 -17.84 -17.45 -5.99
N THR A 140 -18.11 -16.48 -5.12
CA THR A 140 -19.06 -15.36 -5.41
C THR A 140 -18.37 -14.09 -5.89
N ALA A 141 -17.05 -13.98 -5.82
CA ALA A 141 -16.35 -12.80 -6.32
C ALA A 141 -16.68 -12.51 -7.79
N GLY A 142 -17.09 -11.27 -8.07
CA GLY A 142 -17.52 -10.83 -9.39
C GLY A 142 -18.90 -11.32 -9.84
N LYS A 143 -19.66 -12.00 -8.99
CA LYS A 143 -20.99 -12.52 -9.32
C LYS A 143 -22.08 -11.86 -8.49
N GLN A 144 -23.26 -11.69 -9.07
CA GLN A 144 -24.43 -11.20 -8.34
C GLN A 144 -24.75 -12.17 -7.20
N THR A 145 -24.83 -11.61 -5.98
CA THR A 145 -25.07 -12.35 -4.74
C THR A 145 -26.17 -11.64 -3.96
N VAL A 146 -27.20 -12.38 -3.56
CA VAL A 146 -28.32 -11.83 -2.80
C VAL A 146 -27.99 -11.92 -1.30
N LEU A 147 -28.03 -10.79 -0.62
CA LEU A 147 -27.89 -10.67 0.82
C LEU A 147 -29.27 -10.42 1.45
N ARG A 148 -29.60 -11.12 2.52
CA ARG A 148 -30.73 -10.78 3.37
C ARG A 148 -30.20 -10.01 4.57
N VAL A 149 -30.63 -8.76 4.70
CA VAL A 149 -30.15 -7.82 5.75
C VAL A 149 -31.33 -7.18 6.47
N GLY A 150 -31.13 -6.76 7.71
CA GLY A 150 -32.16 -6.09 8.48
C GLY A 150 -31.62 -5.45 9.76
N ALA A 151 -32.36 -4.51 10.34
CA ALA A 151 -31.98 -3.85 11.58
C ALA A 151 -32.09 -4.76 12.81
N ASN A 152 -32.93 -5.82 12.73
CA ASN A 152 -33.19 -6.73 13.83
C ASN A 152 -32.62 -8.13 13.54
N ALA A 153 -32.05 -8.77 14.58
CA ALA A 153 -31.47 -10.12 14.47
C ALA A 153 -32.51 -11.21 14.20
N ASP A 154 -33.79 -10.96 14.53
CA ASP A 154 -34.89 -11.87 14.25
C ASP A 154 -35.45 -11.78 12.83
N GLY A 155 -34.95 -10.81 12.05
CA GLY A 155 -35.27 -10.66 10.64
C GLY A 155 -36.67 -10.09 10.33
N LYS A 156 -37.42 -9.55 11.31
CA LYS A 156 -38.78 -9.02 11.10
C LYS A 156 -38.85 -7.93 10.03
N ASP A 157 -37.80 -7.14 9.87
CA ASP A 157 -37.64 -6.04 8.91
C ASP A 157 -36.63 -6.35 7.81
N ALA A 158 -36.34 -7.64 7.63
CA ALA A 158 -35.32 -8.07 6.65
C ALA A 158 -35.78 -7.83 5.21
N ARG A 159 -34.81 -7.41 4.41
CA ARG A 159 -34.96 -7.23 2.95
C ARG A 159 -33.81 -7.90 2.22
N ASP A 160 -34.05 -8.22 0.97
CA ASP A 160 -33.04 -8.77 0.09
C ASP A 160 -32.38 -7.63 -0.69
N VAL A 161 -31.04 -7.68 -0.76
CA VAL A 161 -30.21 -6.72 -1.49
C VAL A 161 -29.23 -7.48 -2.36
N THR A 162 -29.17 -7.13 -3.64
CA THR A 162 -28.22 -7.74 -4.58
C THR A 162 -26.94 -6.93 -4.62
N VAL A 163 -25.81 -7.60 -4.44
CA VAL A 163 -24.46 -7.03 -4.50
C VAL A 163 -23.56 -7.83 -5.43
N VAL A 164 -22.44 -7.26 -5.82
CA VAL A 164 -21.37 -7.98 -6.52
C VAL A 164 -20.12 -7.95 -5.61
N PRO A 165 -19.84 -9.04 -4.88
CA PRO A 165 -18.65 -9.10 -4.02
C PRO A 165 -17.37 -8.97 -4.84
N ILE A 166 -16.33 -8.39 -4.24
CA ILE A 166 -14.99 -8.26 -4.82
C ILE A 166 -14.10 -9.41 -4.35
N SER A 167 -13.03 -9.68 -5.07
CA SER A 167 -12.07 -10.75 -4.72
C SER A 167 -10.96 -10.30 -3.78
N ASP A 168 -10.83 -8.99 -3.56
CA ASP A 168 -9.76 -8.38 -2.80
C ASP A 168 -10.27 -7.03 -2.25
N GLU A 169 -10.04 -6.75 -0.99
CA GLU A 169 -10.42 -5.49 -0.32
C GLU A 169 -9.23 -4.73 0.27
N ASP A 170 -7.99 -5.13 -0.04
CA ASP A 170 -6.79 -4.48 0.48
C ASP A 170 -6.74 -3.00 0.09
N GLY A 171 -7.13 -2.69 -1.15
CA GLY A 171 -7.25 -1.31 -1.61
C GLY A 171 -8.25 -0.47 -0.81
N LEU A 172 -9.40 -1.05 -0.45
CA LEU A 172 -10.42 -0.37 0.37
C LEU A 172 -9.93 -0.17 1.81
N ARG A 173 -9.29 -1.17 2.39
CA ARG A 173 -8.71 -1.09 3.75
C ARG A 173 -7.60 -0.07 3.82
N ASN A 174 -6.73 -0.06 2.82
CA ASN A 174 -5.67 0.94 2.72
C ASN A 174 -6.22 2.36 2.58
N LEU A 175 -7.24 2.55 1.72
CA LEU A 175 -7.91 3.84 1.57
C LEU A 175 -8.55 4.31 2.88
N ASP A 176 -9.26 3.43 3.58
CA ASP A 176 -9.86 3.74 4.89
C ASP A 176 -8.81 4.15 5.92
N TRP A 177 -7.66 3.45 5.95
CA TRP A 177 -6.55 3.80 6.82
C TRP A 177 -5.94 5.17 6.47
N ILE A 178 -5.72 5.47 5.20
CA ILE A 178 -5.20 6.77 4.73
C ILE A 178 -6.16 7.90 5.11
N GLU A 179 -7.44 7.74 4.81
CA GLU A 179 -8.45 8.76 5.10
C GLU A 179 -8.69 8.91 6.61
N GLY A 180 -8.58 7.82 7.37
CA GLY A 180 -8.59 7.84 8.84
C GLY A 180 -7.43 8.66 9.40
N ASN A 181 -6.22 8.45 8.91
CA ASN A 181 -5.05 9.24 9.31
C ASN A 181 -5.20 10.71 8.92
N ARG A 182 -5.69 11.00 7.72
CA ARG A 182 -5.93 12.38 7.25
C ARG A 182 -6.93 13.11 8.16
N ARG A 183 -8.04 12.45 8.51
CA ARG A 183 -9.03 13.01 9.48
C ARG A 183 -8.37 13.26 10.83
N LYS A 184 -7.62 12.29 11.35
CA LYS A 184 -6.93 12.41 12.65
C LYS A 184 -5.95 13.56 12.68
N VAL A 185 -5.15 13.75 11.62
CA VAL A 185 -4.22 14.90 11.52
C VAL A 185 -5.00 16.22 11.47
N SER A 186 -6.09 16.27 10.71
CA SER A 186 -6.95 17.47 10.65
C SER A 186 -7.55 17.80 12.01
N GLU A 187 -8.11 16.84 12.72
CA GLU A 187 -8.71 17.00 14.05
C GLU A 187 -7.67 17.49 15.07
N LEU A 188 -6.52 16.81 15.17
CA LEU A 188 -5.46 17.14 16.11
C LEU A 188 -4.84 18.52 15.88
N SER A 189 -4.86 18.99 14.63
CA SER A 189 -4.28 20.28 14.24
C SER A 189 -5.29 21.42 14.13
N GLY A 190 -6.58 21.18 14.38
CA GLY A 190 -7.63 22.14 14.10
C GLY A 190 -7.69 22.53 12.62
N GLY A 191 -7.47 21.57 11.73
CA GLY A 191 -7.49 21.75 10.27
C GLY A 191 -6.28 22.45 9.66
N LYS A 192 -5.21 22.71 10.43
CA LYS A 192 -4.03 23.51 10.00
C LYS A 192 -2.94 22.71 9.30
N VAL A 193 -2.93 21.39 9.44
CA VAL A 193 -1.86 20.53 8.93
C VAL A 193 -2.37 19.66 7.80
N ALA A 194 -1.67 19.69 6.67
CA ALA A 194 -1.89 18.77 5.56
C ALA A 194 -1.39 17.37 5.91
N TYR A 195 -2.03 16.34 5.35
CA TYR A 195 -1.56 14.96 5.41
C TYR A 195 -1.50 14.38 4.00
N VAL A 196 -0.36 13.83 3.65
CA VAL A 196 -0.12 13.15 2.36
C VAL A 196 0.50 11.80 2.62
N TYR A 197 -0.11 10.73 2.10
CA TYR A 197 0.43 9.38 2.15
C TYR A 197 1.12 9.02 0.83
N MET A 198 2.30 8.42 0.94
CA MET A 198 3.13 7.97 -0.17
C MET A 198 3.25 6.44 -0.18
N PRO A 199 2.39 5.71 -0.92
CA PRO A 199 2.45 4.25 -0.97
C PRO A 199 3.73 3.72 -1.61
N ASN A 200 4.31 4.50 -2.51
CA ASN A 200 5.58 4.24 -3.16
C ASN A 200 6.15 5.54 -3.73
N THR A 201 7.36 5.49 -4.23
CA THR A 201 8.00 6.55 -5.03
C THR A 201 7.93 6.25 -6.54
N GLY A 202 6.86 5.58 -6.97
CA GLY A 202 6.51 5.30 -8.35
C GLY A 202 5.25 6.06 -8.80
N GLY A 203 4.54 5.52 -9.80
CA GLY A 203 3.37 6.17 -10.39
C GLY A 203 2.21 6.39 -9.41
N ALA A 204 1.93 5.44 -8.51
CA ALA A 204 0.89 5.59 -7.50
C ALA A 204 1.25 6.68 -6.50
N GLY A 205 2.50 6.73 -6.04
CA GLY A 205 2.99 7.80 -5.17
C GLY A 205 2.96 9.17 -5.82
N TYR A 206 3.36 9.27 -7.10
CA TYR A 206 3.25 10.50 -7.88
C TYR A 206 1.81 11.01 -7.92
N THR A 207 0.86 10.13 -8.24
CA THR A 207 -0.56 10.49 -8.30
C THR A 207 -1.09 10.93 -6.94
N ASN A 208 -0.79 10.17 -5.88
CA ASN A 208 -1.21 10.50 -4.53
C ASN A 208 -0.60 11.81 -4.04
N PHE A 209 0.71 12.01 -4.25
CA PHE A 209 1.37 13.24 -3.83
C PHE A 209 0.72 14.45 -4.49
N ASN A 210 0.59 14.45 -5.80
CA ASN A 210 0.01 15.59 -6.52
C ASN A 210 -1.45 15.83 -6.12
N ARG A 211 -2.25 14.77 -6.01
CA ARG A 211 -3.66 14.86 -5.64
C ARG A 211 -3.86 15.43 -4.24
N TYR A 212 -3.15 14.89 -3.25
CA TYR A 212 -3.36 15.26 -1.86
C TYR A 212 -2.55 16.49 -1.43
N PHE A 213 -1.37 16.71 -1.98
CA PHE A 213 -0.56 17.88 -1.66
C PHE A 213 -1.19 19.16 -2.20
N TYR A 214 -1.48 19.20 -3.51
CA TYR A 214 -2.01 20.41 -4.12
C TYR A 214 -3.46 20.73 -3.72
N SER A 215 -4.22 19.77 -3.24
CA SER A 215 -5.55 20.03 -2.68
C SER A 215 -5.53 20.62 -1.26
N GLN A 216 -4.36 20.72 -0.62
CA GLN A 216 -4.19 21.18 0.76
C GLN A 216 -3.19 22.34 0.88
N LEU A 217 -2.99 23.13 -0.18
CA LEU A 217 -2.06 24.27 -0.18
C LEU A 217 -2.47 25.39 0.78
N ASP A 218 -3.72 25.39 1.24
CA ASP A 218 -4.24 26.29 2.27
C ASP A 218 -3.73 25.99 3.68
N LYS A 219 -3.06 24.85 3.88
CA LYS A 219 -2.56 24.41 5.18
C LYS A 219 -1.22 25.06 5.53
N GLN A 220 -0.99 25.17 6.83
CA GLN A 220 0.17 25.84 7.39
C GLN A 220 1.38 24.92 7.59
N ALA A 221 1.18 23.59 7.59
CA ALA A 221 2.21 22.59 7.82
C ALA A 221 1.86 21.27 7.10
N LEU A 222 2.79 20.34 7.06
CA LEU A 222 2.61 19.05 6.38
C LEU A 222 3.14 17.88 7.22
N VAL A 223 2.33 16.83 7.29
CA VAL A 223 2.76 15.46 7.60
C VAL A 223 2.81 14.68 6.29
N LEU A 224 4.01 14.28 5.86
CA LEU A 224 4.22 13.34 4.78
C LEU A 224 4.39 11.95 5.40
N ASP A 225 3.48 11.03 5.09
CA ASP A 225 3.51 9.67 5.61
C ASP A 225 3.99 8.73 4.52
N GLU A 226 5.18 8.21 4.68
CA GLU A 226 5.77 7.25 3.75
C GLU A 226 5.95 5.85 4.38
N ARG A 227 5.30 5.60 5.49
CA ARG A 227 5.29 4.26 6.07
C ARG A 227 4.75 3.25 5.06
N TYR A 228 5.43 2.11 4.93
CA TYR A 228 5.14 1.06 3.93
C TYR A 228 5.41 1.48 2.48
N ASN A 229 6.28 2.46 2.25
CA ASN A 229 6.65 2.89 0.91
C ASN A 229 7.44 1.79 0.18
N GLU A 230 6.89 1.28 -0.91
CA GLU A 230 7.44 0.17 -1.69
C GLU A 230 8.57 0.57 -2.65
N GLY A 231 9.02 1.84 -2.59
CA GLY A 231 10.10 2.32 -3.45
C GLY A 231 9.65 2.86 -4.81
N GLY A 232 10.63 3.16 -5.66
CA GLY A 232 10.47 3.79 -6.98
C GLY A 232 11.48 4.91 -7.19
N PHE A 233 11.24 5.81 -8.16
CA PHE A 233 12.27 6.75 -8.64
C PHE A 233 11.89 8.24 -8.57
N ILE A 234 10.76 8.61 -7.93
CA ILE A 234 10.32 10.01 -7.86
C ILE A 234 10.59 10.69 -6.51
N ALA A 235 11.49 10.13 -5.68
CA ALA A 235 11.83 10.70 -4.38
C ALA A 235 12.38 12.13 -4.49
N ASP A 236 13.20 12.41 -5.49
CA ASP A 236 13.77 13.71 -5.80
C ASP A 236 12.70 14.74 -6.18
N TYR A 237 11.72 14.36 -7.01
CA TYR A 237 10.59 15.21 -7.36
C TYR A 237 9.82 15.68 -6.13
N VAL A 238 9.49 14.76 -5.23
CA VAL A 238 8.77 15.09 -4.00
C VAL A 238 9.58 16.06 -3.13
N VAL A 239 10.87 15.77 -2.96
CA VAL A 239 11.77 16.60 -2.17
C VAL A 239 11.93 17.99 -2.81
N ASP A 240 11.99 18.08 -4.13
CA ASP A 240 12.08 19.37 -4.84
C ASP A 240 10.85 20.25 -4.61
N VAL A 241 9.67 19.67 -4.57
CA VAL A 241 8.45 20.41 -4.23
C VAL A 241 8.47 20.85 -2.76
N LEU A 242 8.88 19.96 -1.85
CA LEU A 242 8.83 20.23 -0.41
C LEU A 242 9.88 21.22 0.10
N LYS A 243 11.03 21.34 -0.59
CA LYS A 243 12.09 22.30 -0.23
C LYS A 243 11.87 23.72 -0.74
N ARG A 244 10.80 23.95 -1.53
CA ARG A 244 10.49 25.29 -2.08
C ARG A 244 10.38 26.31 -0.96
N THR A 245 11.03 27.46 -1.18
CA THR A 245 10.99 28.63 -0.30
C THR A 245 10.23 29.76 -0.99
N PRO A 246 9.66 30.72 -0.23
CA PRO A 246 9.04 31.90 -0.85
C PRO A 246 10.06 32.67 -1.68
N LEU A 247 9.72 32.98 -2.93
CA LEU A 247 10.50 33.82 -3.85
C LEU A 247 9.99 35.25 -3.87
N SER A 248 8.66 35.42 -3.82
CA SER A 248 8.01 36.69 -3.77
C SER A 248 6.67 36.58 -3.05
N GLY A 249 6.05 37.70 -2.72
CA GLY A 249 4.70 37.79 -2.20
C GLY A 249 3.93 38.88 -2.92
N ALA A 250 2.63 38.64 -3.12
CA ALA A 250 1.69 39.60 -3.64
C ALA A 250 0.50 39.72 -2.72
N ILE A 251 -0.05 40.91 -2.59
CA ILE A 251 -1.28 41.17 -1.86
C ILE A 251 -2.15 42.13 -2.67
N GLU A 252 -3.39 41.79 -2.87
CA GLU A 252 -4.38 42.66 -3.45
C GLU A 252 -5.21 43.33 -2.33
N ARG A 253 -5.87 44.46 -2.65
CA ARG A 253 -6.62 45.23 -1.66
C ARG A 253 -7.62 44.37 -0.87
N ASP A 254 -8.34 43.51 -1.57
CA ASP A 254 -9.44 42.71 -1.00
C ASP A 254 -9.07 41.19 -1.03
N GLY A 255 -7.83 40.85 -1.38
CA GLY A 255 -7.31 39.48 -1.52
C GLY A 255 -6.58 38.99 -0.29
N LYS A 256 -6.33 37.69 -0.26
CA LYS A 256 -5.42 37.07 0.70
C LYS A 256 -3.98 37.19 0.17
N PRO A 257 -2.98 37.34 1.07
CA PRO A 257 -1.60 37.25 0.65
C PRO A 257 -1.30 35.96 -0.12
N MET A 258 -0.67 36.09 -1.25
CA MET A 258 -0.17 34.98 -2.08
C MET A 258 1.34 34.97 -2.08
N HIS A 259 1.93 33.81 -2.23
CA HIS A 259 3.35 33.63 -2.31
C HIS A 259 3.72 32.82 -3.56
N ASP A 260 4.81 33.18 -4.20
CA ASP A 260 5.42 32.38 -5.25
C ASP A 260 6.51 31.50 -4.64
N PRO A 261 6.64 30.24 -5.10
CA PRO A 261 5.74 29.51 -5.99
C PRO A 261 4.41 29.16 -5.33
N VAL A 262 3.29 29.33 -6.05
CA VAL A 262 1.92 29.05 -5.55
C VAL A 262 1.75 27.61 -5.07
N GLY A 263 2.45 26.66 -5.72
CA GLY A 263 2.39 25.23 -5.39
C GLY A 263 3.35 24.83 -4.27
N ALA A 264 3.23 25.45 -3.09
CA ALA A 264 4.08 25.11 -1.93
C ALA A 264 3.35 25.29 -0.59
N ILE A 265 3.73 24.48 0.38
CA ILE A 265 3.42 24.68 1.81
C ILE A 265 4.73 25.11 2.47
N PHE A 266 4.84 26.36 2.90
CA PHE A 266 6.09 26.94 3.40
C PHE A 266 6.37 26.65 4.88
N GLY A 267 5.34 26.27 5.62
CA GLY A 267 5.47 25.97 7.05
C GLY A 267 6.21 24.66 7.36
N PRO A 268 6.27 24.28 8.63
CA PRO A 268 7.02 23.12 9.09
C PRO A 268 6.50 21.84 8.47
N LYS A 269 7.42 20.90 8.23
CA LYS A 269 7.14 19.59 7.64
C LYS A 269 7.74 18.49 8.49
N VAL A 270 7.04 17.37 8.55
CA VAL A 270 7.52 16.13 9.20
C VAL A 270 7.25 14.96 8.27
N MET A 271 8.15 13.99 8.27
CA MET A 271 7.97 12.75 7.52
C MET A 271 7.86 11.57 8.48
N LEU A 272 6.79 10.78 8.34
CA LEU A 272 6.62 9.52 9.07
C LEU A 272 7.26 8.39 8.26
N ILE A 273 8.07 7.57 8.93
CA ILE A 273 8.82 6.46 8.34
C ILE A 273 8.66 5.18 9.17
N ASN A 274 8.81 4.01 8.54
CA ASN A 274 8.92 2.76 9.26
C ASN A 274 9.84 1.76 8.56
N GLN A 275 10.12 0.65 9.24
CA GLN A 275 11.00 -0.43 8.76
C GLN A 275 10.52 -1.16 7.52
N ASN A 276 9.27 -0.95 7.10
CA ASN A 276 8.70 -1.56 5.90
C ASN A 276 8.81 -0.65 4.66
N SER A 277 9.41 0.54 4.81
CA SER A 277 9.76 1.40 3.68
C SER A 277 11.12 0.98 3.13
N GLY A 278 11.24 0.83 1.82
CA GLY A 278 12.48 0.37 1.20
C GLY A 278 12.76 0.99 -0.16
N SER A 279 13.99 0.81 -0.66
CA SER A 279 14.41 1.32 -1.98
C SER A 279 14.23 2.84 -2.10
N GLY A 280 13.39 3.33 -2.99
CA GLY A 280 13.04 4.76 -3.05
C GLY A 280 12.40 5.28 -1.77
N GLY A 281 11.80 4.40 -0.94
CA GLY A 281 11.34 4.68 0.42
C GLY A 281 12.48 4.79 1.44
N ASP A 282 13.70 4.34 1.14
CA ASP A 282 14.92 4.68 1.89
C ASP A 282 15.52 6.00 1.39
N ALA A 283 15.47 6.22 0.06
CA ALA A 283 16.04 7.41 -0.56
C ALA A 283 15.30 8.69 -0.14
N MET A 284 13.97 8.66 -0.13
CA MET A 284 13.17 9.84 0.13
C MET A 284 13.41 10.44 1.52
N PRO A 285 13.40 9.69 2.64
CA PRO A 285 13.72 10.24 3.96
C PRO A 285 15.17 10.70 4.05
N TRP A 286 16.10 10.04 3.37
CA TRP A 286 17.48 10.50 3.33
C TRP A 286 17.61 11.86 2.60
N TYR A 287 16.95 12.03 1.44
CA TYR A 287 16.92 13.30 0.73
C TYR A 287 16.23 14.40 1.54
N PHE A 288 15.11 14.07 2.18
CA PHE A 288 14.36 14.98 3.04
C PHE A 288 15.21 15.51 4.18
N LYS A 289 15.96 14.62 4.86
CA LYS A 289 16.90 14.97 5.92
C LYS A 289 18.08 15.79 5.40
N LYS A 290 18.69 15.36 4.28
CA LYS A 290 19.83 16.06 3.64
C LYS A 290 19.46 17.46 3.20
N ALA A 291 18.25 17.66 2.68
CA ALA A 291 17.72 18.96 2.28
C ALA A 291 17.23 19.82 3.48
N ALA A 292 17.38 19.35 4.71
CA ALA A 292 16.95 20.02 5.93
C ALA A 292 15.47 20.47 5.92
N ILE A 293 14.58 19.70 5.27
CA ILE A 293 13.16 20.06 5.10
C ILE A 293 12.40 19.95 6.44
N GLY A 294 12.74 18.95 7.26
CA GLY A 294 12.07 18.74 8.53
C GLY A 294 12.58 17.49 9.27
N LYS A 295 11.83 17.07 10.30
CA LYS A 295 12.17 15.90 11.11
C LYS A 295 11.61 14.61 10.50
N LEU A 296 12.35 13.51 10.68
CA LEU A 296 11.85 12.15 10.47
C LEU A 296 11.33 11.61 11.81
N VAL A 297 10.19 10.94 11.78
CA VAL A 297 9.55 10.36 12.97
C VAL A 297 9.15 8.91 12.65
N GLY A 298 9.51 7.99 13.52
CA GLY A 298 9.21 6.55 13.36
C GLY A 298 10.44 5.67 13.56
N THR A 299 10.41 4.49 12.95
CA THR A 299 11.51 3.54 12.98
C THR A 299 12.32 3.63 11.69
N ARG A 300 13.61 3.25 11.76
CA ARG A 300 14.50 3.25 10.60
C ARG A 300 13.88 2.42 9.47
N THR A 301 13.96 2.93 8.24
CA THR A 301 13.58 2.25 7.01
C THR A 301 14.45 1.03 6.75
N TRP A 302 14.08 0.18 5.81
CA TRP A 302 14.75 -1.10 5.56
C TRP A 302 16.26 -0.97 5.33
N GLY A 303 16.70 0.05 4.62
CA GLY A 303 18.11 0.31 4.40
C GLY A 303 18.68 -0.34 3.14
N ASP A 304 17.82 -0.69 2.20
CA ASP A 304 18.19 -1.28 0.90
C ASP A 304 18.48 -0.21 -0.18
N TRP A 305 18.75 1.00 0.26
CA TRP A 305 19.22 2.07 -0.61
C TRP A 305 20.76 2.06 -0.65
N TRP A 306 21.31 1.50 -1.69
CA TRP A 306 22.76 1.43 -1.95
C TRP A 306 23.32 2.68 -2.66
N ALA A 307 22.66 3.80 -2.65
CA ALA A 307 23.28 5.03 -3.05
C ALA A 307 24.47 5.26 -2.11
N SER A 308 25.63 4.82 -2.52
CA SER A 308 26.87 5.23 -1.87
C SER A 308 26.89 6.74 -1.88
N ALA A 309 26.76 7.34 -0.71
CA ALA A 309 26.71 8.80 -0.54
C ALA A 309 28.03 9.48 -0.90
N ASP A 310 29.01 8.75 -1.34
CA ASP A 310 30.32 9.21 -1.72
C ASP A 310 30.56 9.04 -3.23
N PHE A 311 29.87 9.80 -4.03
CA PHE A 311 30.47 10.31 -5.24
C PHE A 311 31.54 11.35 -4.84
N ARG A 312 32.61 10.92 -4.18
CA ARG A 312 33.82 11.71 -4.14
C ARG A 312 34.49 11.51 -5.48
N ARG A 313 34.50 12.54 -6.28
CA ARG A 313 35.43 12.69 -7.41
C ARG A 313 36.86 12.76 -6.89
#